data_4997309a30125327090e019b731026fa
#
_entry.id   4997309a30125327090e019b731026fa
#
_cell.length_a   1.000
_cell.length_b   1.000
_cell.length_c   1.000
_cell.angle_alpha   90.00
_cell.angle_beta   90.00
_cell.angle_gamma   90.00
#
_symmetry.space_group_name_H-M   'P 1'
#
loop_
_entity.id
_entity.type
_entity.pdbx_description
1 polymer ?
#
loop_
_entity_poly.entity_id
_entity_poly.type
_entity_poly.pdbx_seq_one_letter_code
_entity_poly.pdbx_strand_id
1 'polypeptide(L)'
;MTDDVLDEVFAVIEDRKAELPEDSYTASLFTHEKGENAVLEKLGEESTELLLAAKDDDREEIAHESADIVYHLLVLLAMKDMDLEDLREELSERR
;
A
#
# COMPACT_ATOMS: atom_id res chain seq x y z
N MET A 1 -5.78 -21.50 9.05
CA MET A 1 -5.06 -21.24 7.80
C MET A 1 -4.70 -19.78 7.70
N THR A 2 -3.50 -19.50 7.28
CA THR A 2 -3.04 -18.15 7.13
C THR A 2 -3.31 -17.64 5.72
N ASP A 3 -3.85 -16.45 5.61
CA ASP A 3 -4.02 -15.82 4.32
C ASP A 3 -2.71 -15.10 3.98
N ASP A 4 -2.08 -15.50 2.88
CA ASP A 4 -0.77 -14.99 2.48
C ASP A 4 -0.83 -13.84 1.48
N VAL A 5 -2.01 -13.30 1.21
CA VAL A 5 -2.17 -12.26 0.20
C VAL A 5 -1.31 -11.03 0.49
N LEU A 6 -1.21 -10.63 1.76
CA LEU A 6 -0.36 -9.49 2.13
C LEU A 6 1.12 -9.79 1.88
N ASP A 7 1.55 -11.00 2.23
CA ASP A 7 2.93 -11.42 1.98
C ASP A 7 3.22 -11.46 0.49
N GLU A 8 2.29 -11.97 -0.31
CA GLU A 8 2.45 -12.06 -1.75
C GLU A 8 2.55 -10.68 -2.39
N VAL A 9 1.66 -9.76 -2.01
CA VAL A 9 1.70 -8.40 -2.53
C VAL A 9 2.99 -7.70 -2.12
N PHE A 10 3.39 -7.85 -0.86
CA PHE A 10 4.64 -7.22 -0.40
C PHE A 10 5.86 -7.78 -1.12
N ALA A 11 5.88 -9.09 -1.38
CA ALA A 11 6.97 -9.71 -2.14
C ALA A 11 7.06 -9.16 -3.56
N VAL A 12 5.91 -8.93 -4.20
CA VAL A 12 5.88 -8.33 -5.54
C VAL A 12 6.43 -6.90 -5.47
N ILE A 13 6.04 -6.13 -4.46
CA ILE A 13 6.51 -4.75 -4.29
C ILE A 13 8.04 -4.74 -4.12
N GLU A 14 8.58 -5.62 -3.29
CA GLU A 14 10.02 -5.72 -3.09
C GLU A 14 10.75 -6.11 -4.38
N ASP A 15 10.15 -7.00 -5.17
CA ASP A 15 10.71 -7.40 -6.46
C ASP A 15 10.75 -6.21 -7.43
N ARG A 16 9.68 -5.44 -7.51
CA ARG A 16 9.62 -4.26 -8.39
C ARG A 16 10.58 -3.18 -7.96
N LYS A 17 10.79 -3.05 -6.65
CA LYS A 17 11.77 -2.11 -6.09
C LYS A 17 13.18 -2.48 -6.55
N ALA A 18 13.50 -3.78 -6.56
CA ALA A 18 14.83 -4.27 -6.93
C ALA A 18 15.06 -4.25 -8.44
N GLU A 19 14.08 -4.70 -9.23
CA GLU A 19 14.24 -4.89 -10.68
C GLU A 19 13.84 -3.68 -11.51
N LEU A 20 12.93 -2.85 -11.02
CA LEU A 20 12.45 -1.61 -11.66
C LEU A 20 12.03 -1.81 -13.13
N PRO A 21 11.12 -2.76 -13.42
CA PRO A 21 10.65 -2.94 -14.80
C PRO A 21 9.92 -1.70 -15.32
N GLU A 22 10.18 -1.35 -16.59
CA GLU A 22 9.69 -0.10 -17.18
C GLU A 22 8.17 0.05 -17.22
N ASP A 23 7.45 -1.04 -17.38
CA ASP A 23 6.00 -1.00 -17.54
C ASP A 23 5.23 -1.26 -16.25
N SER A 24 5.92 -1.25 -15.11
CA SER A 24 5.30 -1.50 -13.82
C SER A 24 4.91 -0.20 -13.11
N TYR A 25 3.64 -0.09 -12.74
CA TYR A 25 3.18 1.04 -11.93
C TYR A 25 3.94 1.08 -10.59
N THR A 26 4.09 -0.09 -9.95
CA THR A 26 4.81 -0.16 -8.67
C THR A 26 6.25 0.33 -8.81
N ALA A 27 6.95 -0.13 -9.85
CA ALA A 27 8.32 0.31 -10.08
C ALA A 27 8.38 1.83 -10.30
N SER A 28 7.38 2.40 -10.98
CA SER A 28 7.35 3.84 -11.25
C SER A 28 7.26 4.67 -9.97
N LEU A 29 6.69 4.12 -8.91
CA LEU A 29 6.63 4.81 -7.63
C LEU A 29 8.01 4.96 -7.00
N PHE A 30 8.87 3.96 -7.18
CA PHE A 30 10.23 4.00 -6.63
C PHE A 30 11.17 4.92 -7.40
N THR A 31 10.81 5.24 -8.66
CA THR A 31 11.64 6.08 -9.51
C THR A 31 11.01 7.45 -9.78
N HIS A 32 9.89 7.74 -9.14
CA HIS A 32 9.15 8.98 -9.33
C HIS A 32 10.00 10.19 -8.92
N GLU A 33 9.90 11.28 -9.70
CA GLU A 33 10.68 12.48 -9.39
C GLU A 33 10.33 13.10 -8.05
N LYS A 34 9.08 12.91 -7.56
CA LYS A 34 8.66 13.38 -6.24
C LYS A 34 9.14 12.46 -5.11
N GLY A 35 9.71 11.31 -5.45
CA GLY A 35 10.14 10.33 -4.46
C GLY A 35 8.96 9.82 -3.63
N GLU A 36 9.18 9.67 -2.32
CA GLU A 36 8.12 9.15 -1.46
C GLU A 36 6.88 10.05 -1.39
N ASN A 37 7.03 11.33 -1.71
CA ASN A 37 5.88 12.24 -1.68
C ASN A 37 4.76 11.80 -2.64
N ALA A 38 5.10 11.12 -3.73
CA ALA A 38 4.09 10.59 -4.65
C ALA A 38 3.18 9.59 -3.93
N VAL A 39 3.76 8.72 -3.11
CA VAL A 39 2.98 7.73 -2.34
C VAL A 39 2.22 8.41 -1.21
N LEU A 40 2.83 9.38 -0.54
CA LEU A 40 2.16 10.09 0.55
C LEU A 40 0.93 10.84 0.03
N GLU A 41 1.02 11.45 -1.14
CA GLU A 41 -0.11 12.12 -1.79
C GLU A 41 -1.23 11.12 -2.10
N LYS A 42 -0.86 9.94 -2.61
CA LYS A 42 -1.85 8.89 -2.90
C LYS A 42 -2.56 8.43 -1.64
N LEU A 43 -1.83 8.24 -0.56
CA LEU A 43 -2.43 7.82 0.72
C LEU A 43 -3.42 8.87 1.22
N GLY A 44 -3.08 10.15 1.08
CA GLY A 44 -3.99 11.23 1.46
C GLY A 44 -5.27 11.23 0.62
N GLU A 45 -5.12 11.12 -0.70
CA GLU A 45 -6.26 11.11 -1.63
C GLU A 45 -7.18 9.92 -1.34
N GLU A 46 -6.61 8.73 -1.19
CA GLU A 46 -7.39 7.50 -1.00
C GLU A 46 -8.07 7.46 0.36
N SER A 47 -7.45 8.07 1.37
CA SER A 47 -8.09 8.20 2.68
C SER A 47 -9.35 9.05 2.58
N THR A 48 -9.27 10.16 1.84
CA THR A 48 -10.44 11.02 1.62
C THR A 48 -11.53 10.28 0.85
N GLU A 49 -11.17 9.55 -0.20
CA GLU A 49 -12.13 8.79 -0.98
C GLU A 49 -12.78 7.67 -0.15
N LEU A 50 -12.01 7.05 0.74
CA LEU A 50 -12.57 6.05 1.65
C LEU A 50 -13.61 6.64 2.57
N LEU A 51 -13.34 7.83 3.12
CA LEU A 51 -14.29 8.50 4.00
C LEU A 51 -15.61 8.80 3.27
N LEU A 52 -15.52 9.28 2.02
CA LEU A 52 -16.70 9.54 1.21
C LEU A 52 -17.46 8.27 0.88
N ALA A 53 -16.76 7.22 0.52
CA ALA A 53 -17.38 5.92 0.23
C ALA A 53 -18.10 5.38 1.45
N ALA A 54 -17.49 5.52 2.62
CA ALA A 54 -18.11 5.06 3.88
C ALA A 54 -19.37 5.86 4.21
N LYS A 55 -19.36 7.17 3.99
CA LYS A 55 -20.54 8.00 4.23
C LYS A 55 -21.69 7.65 3.30
N ASP A 56 -21.37 7.19 2.10
CA ASP A 56 -22.37 6.77 1.11
C ASP A 56 -22.78 5.30 1.25
N ASP A 57 -22.19 4.59 2.19
CA ASP A 57 -22.38 3.13 2.35
C ASP A 57 -22.13 2.34 1.06
N ASP A 58 -21.20 2.81 0.24
CA ASP A 58 -20.84 2.18 -1.01
C ASP A 58 -19.80 1.08 -0.73
N ARG A 59 -20.29 -0.14 -0.55
CA ARG A 59 -19.43 -1.26 -0.14
C ARG A 59 -18.33 -1.61 -1.11
N GLU A 60 -18.61 -1.52 -2.41
CA GLU A 60 -17.60 -1.79 -3.43
C GLU A 60 -16.48 -0.77 -3.36
N GLU A 61 -16.84 0.51 -3.24
CA GLU A 61 -15.83 1.56 -3.15
C GLU A 61 -15.08 1.52 -1.82
N ILE A 62 -15.75 1.15 -0.72
CA ILE A 62 -15.06 0.98 0.56
C ILE A 62 -13.97 -0.07 0.42
N ALA A 63 -14.29 -1.23 -0.18
CA ALA A 63 -13.31 -2.28 -0.37
C ALA A 63 -12.18 -1.84 -1.31
N HIS A 64 -12.52 -1.15 -2.41
CA HIS A 64 -11.56 -0.68 -3.39
C HIS A 64 -10.57 0.31 -2.77
N GLU A 65 -11.07 1.34 -2.09
CA GLU A 65 -10.21 2.34 -1.49
C GLU A 65 -9.39 1.78 -0.33
N SER A 66 -9.98 0.85 0.43
CA SER A 66 -9.24 0.19 1.50
C SER A 66 -8.06 -0.60 0.93
N ALA A 67 -8.28 -1.31 -0.19
CA ALA A 67 -7.21 -2.06 -0.84
C ALA A 67 -6.12 -1.13 -1.38
N ASP A 68 -6.51 0.01 -1.99
CA ASP A 68 -5.55 1.00 -2.47
C ASP A 68 -4.69 1.55 -1.34
N ILE A 69 -5.33 1.87 -0.20
CA ILE A 69 -4.62 2.37 0.97
C ILE A 69 -3.61 1.35 1.46
N VAL A 70 -4.04 0.09 1.62
CA VAL A 70 -3.14 -0.97 2.08
C VAL A 70 -1.99 -1.16 1.10
N TYR A 71 -2.28 -1.17 -0.21
CA TYR A 71 -1.26 -1.32 -1.23
C TYR A 71 -0.20 -0.22 -1.14
N HIS A 72 -0.62 1.03 -1.12
CA HIS A 72 0.32 2.15 -1.03
C HIS A 72 1.04 2.21 0.32
N LEU A 73 0.38 1.75 1.40
CA LEU A 73 1.03 1.63 2.70
C LEU A 73 2.20 0.63 2.62
N LEU A 74 1.97 -0.51 1.96
CA LEU A 74 3.04 -1.51 1.79
C LEU A 74 4.19 -0.95 0.95
N VAL A 75 3.88 -0.17 -0.08
CA VAL A 75 4.92 0.50 -0.87
C VAL A 75 5.74 1.45 0.02
N LEU A 76 5.06 2.21 0.88
CA LEU A 76 5.75 3.12 1.80
C LEU A 76 6.68 2.36 2.74
N LEU A 77 6.24 1.23 3.29
CA LEU A 77 7.10 0.41 4.14
C LEU A 77 8.35 -0.02 3.38
N ALA A 78 8.18 -0.47 2.13
CA ALA A 78 9.31 -0.88 1.30
C ALA A 78 10.27 0.29 1.04
N MET A 79 9.74 1.49 0.82
CA MET A 79 10.55 2.69 0.62
C MET A 79 11.37 3.07 1.84
N LYS A 80 10.86 2.75 3.03
CA LYS A 80 11.53 3.05 4.29
C LYS A 80 12.40 1.90 4.77
N ASP A 81 12.59 0.88 3.93
CA ASP A 81 13.35 -0.33 4.27
C ASP A 81 12.79 -1.05 5.48
N MET A 82 11.49 -0.96 5.66
CA MET A 82 10.74 -1.71 6.68
C MET A 82 10.10 -2.92 6.03
N ASP A 83 9.63 -3.87 6.83
CA ASP A 83 8.98 -5.04 6.29
C ASP A 83 7.59 -5.25 6.90
N LEU A 84 6.89 -6.26 6.39
CA LEU A 84 5.53 -6.54 6.82
C LEU A 84 5.46 -6.97 8.30
N GLU A 85 6.53 -7.54 8.82
CA GLU A 85 6.58 -7.95 10.22
C GLU A 85 6.54 -6.74 11.16
N ASP A 86 7.12 -5.61 10.74
CA ASP A 86 7.05 -4.39 11.54
C ASP A 86 5.59 -4.00 11.77
N LEU A 87 4.78 -4.09 10.72
CA LEU A 87 3.35 -3.80 10.81
C LEU A 87 2.62 -4.86 11.65
N ARG A 88 2.93 -6.13 11.44
CA ARG A 88 2.30 -7.23 12.19
C ARG A 88 2.53 -7.11 13.68
N GLU A 89 3.75 -6.77 14.08
CA GLU A 89 4.07 -6.60 15.49
C GLU A 89 3.22 -5.51 16.12
N GLU A 90 3.10 -4.37 15.45
CA GLU A 90 2.27 -3.29 15.96
C GLU A 90 0.80 -3.68 16.07
N LEU A 91 0.29 -4.39 15.06
CA LEU A 91 -1.09 -4.84 15.09
C LEU A 91 -1.33 -5.88 16.17
N SER A 92 -0.35 -6.74 16.40
CA SER A 92 -0.49 -7.80 17.40
C SER A 92 -0.64 -7.22 18.82
N GLU A 93 -0.03 -6.07 19.08
CA GLU A 93 -0.16 -5.39 20.37
C GLU A 93 -1.54 -4.79 20.59
N ARG A 94 -2.33 -4.63 19.52
CA ARG A 94 -3.67 -4.03 19.59
C ARG A 94 -4.79 -5.05 19.73
N ARG A 95 -4.47 -6.30 19.78
CA ARG A 95 -5.47 -7.34 20.03
C ARG A 95 -5.35 -7.86 21.46
#